data_978b0b7aa5ae9c395516471bbffa30c6
#
_entry.id   978b0b7aa5ae9c395516471bbffa30c6
#
_cell.length_a   1.000
_cell.length_b   1.000
_cell.length_c   1.000
_cell.angle_alpha   90.00
_cell.angle_beta   90.00
_cell.angle_gamma   90.00
#
_symmetry.space_group_name_H-M   'P 1'
#
loop_
_entity.id
_entity.type
_entity.pdbx_description
1 polymer ?
#
loop_
_entity_poly.entity_id
_entity_poly.type
_entity_poly.pdbx_seq_one_letter_code
_entity_poly.pdbx_strand_id
1 'polypeptide(L)'
;MKDIYQMAAEFRTTILKARTNREFSGDGLIERFPSGNCGVACDLLGRYLLEQAGVRSWYTSGVIGSESHVWLTLENGDIVDITGDQYKNQSGSLYYDLPVYVGRMDAFHSKFRLNSNPVEITPNDWTPDFLGEDRMQRKKRIAYETILKYIG
;
A
#
# COMPACT_ATOMS: atom_id res chain seq x y z
N MET A 1 -4.32 -7.74 -21.20
CA MET A 1 -4.36 -7.80 -19.72
C MET A 1 -3.24 -6.95 -19.12
N LYS A 2 -3.55 -6.15 -18.15
CA LYS A 2 -2.54 -5.32 -17.47
C LYS A 2 -1.68 -6.20 -16.57
N ASP A 3 -0.37 -5.94 -16.56
CA ASP A 3 0.50 -6.61 -15.62
C ASP A 3 0.41 -5.95 -14.22
N ILE A 4 1.06 -6.55 -13.24
CA ILE A 4 0.96 -6.08 -11.85
C ILE A 4 1.55 -4.67 -11.72
N TYR A 5 2.64 -4.37 -12.42
CA TYR A 5 3.21 -3.03 -12.38
C TYR A 5 2.22 -1.99 -12.91
N GLN A 6 1.59 -2.27 -14.03
CA GLN A 6 0.60 -1.36 -14.61
C GLN A 6 -0.58 -1.16 -13.67
N MET A 7 -1.06 -2.23 -13.04
CA MET A 7 -2.15 -2.14 -12.09
C MET A 7 -1.76 -1.31 -10.86
N ALA A 8 -0.58 -1.53 -10.32
CA ALA A 8 -0.09 -0.79 -9.17
C ALA A 8 0.10 0.69 -9.50
N ALA A 9 0.67 0.99 -10.67
CA ALA A 9 0.90 2.36 -11.12
C ALA A 9 -0.42 3.09 -11.35
N GLU A 10 -1.39 2.44 -11.97
CA GLU A 10 -2.72 3.02 -12.19
C GLU A 10 -3.44 3.27 -10.86
N PHE A 11 -3.33 2.34 -9.93
CA PHE A 11 -3.94 2.47 -8.61
C PHE A 11 -3.35 3.69 -7.88
N ARG A 12 -2.03 3.82 -7.89
CA ARG A 12 -1.35 4.96 -7.27
C ARG A 12 -1.77 6.28 -7.92
N THR A 13 -1.76 6.34 -9.25
CA THR A 13 -2.16 7.53 -9.98
C THR A 13 -3.60 7.91 -9.64
N THR A 14 -4.47 6.91 -9.50
CA THR A 14 -5.87 7.12 -9.14
C THR A 14 -6.00 7.70 -7.74
N ILE A 15 -5.23 7.20 -6.76
CA ILE A 15 -5.23 7.77 -5.41
C ILE A 15 -4.83 9.24 -5.45
N LEU A 16 -3.77 9.56 -6.18
CA LEU A 16 -3.29 10.94 -6.28
C LEU A 16 -4.32 11.86 -6.93
N LYS A 17 -5.00 11.38 -7.95
CA LYS A 17 -6.06 12.15 -8.61
C LYS A 17 -7.24 12.39 -7.68
N ALA A 18 -7.69 11.36 -6.98
CA ALA A 18 -8.80 11.50 -6.03
C ALA A 18 -8.41 12.41 -4.88
N ARG A 19 -7.17 12.33 -4.40
CA ARG A 19 -6.65 13.22 -3.36
C ARG A 19 -6.65 14.67 -3.85
N THR A 20 -6.22 14.93 -5.07
CA THR A 20 -6.23 16.27 -5.66
C THR A 20 -7.65 16.83 -5.71
N ASN A 21 -8.63 15.98 -5.95
CA ASN A 21 -10.04 16.36 -5.95
C ASN A 21 -10.65 16.39 -4.54
N ARG A 22 -9.83 16.28 -3.50
CA ARG A 22 -10.21 16.36 -2.08
C ARG A 22 -11.15 15.25 -1.62
N GLU A 23 -11.14 14.10 -2.30
CA GLU A 23 -12.00 12.99 -1.92
C GLU A 23 -11.65 12.39 -0.56
N PHE A 24 -10.38 12.53 -0.14
CA PHE A 24 -9.89 11.98 1.12
C PHE A 24 -9.66 13.05 2.19
N SER A 25 -10.14 14.26 1.96
CA SER A 25 -9.89 15.39 2.87
C SER A 25 -10.48 15.09 4.25
N GLY A 26 -9.63 15.13 5.27
CA GLY A 26 -10.06 14.91 6.66
C GLY A 26 -10.36 13.47 7.02
N ASP A 27 -10.06 12.50 6.15
CA ASP A 27 -10.38 11.10 6.47
C ASP A 27 -9.45 10.48 7.51
N GLY A 28 -8.28 11.09 7.74
CA GLY A 28 -7.28 10.55 8.68
C GLY A 28 -6.70 9.22 8.25
N LEU A 29 -6.90 8.83 7.01
CA LEU A 29 -6.52 7.52 6.50
C LEU A 29 -5.55 7.61 5.34
N ILE A 30 -5.95 8.23 4.23
CA ILE A 30 -5.13 8.27 3.02
C ILE A 30 -4.95 9.71 2.49
N GLU A 31 -5.39 10.68 3.24
CA GLU A 31 -5.34 12.09 2.81
C GLU A 31 -3.92 12.60 2.57
N ARG A 32 -2.91 11.99 3.19
CA ARG A 32 -1.50 12.38 3.06
C ARG A 32 -0.70 11.47 2.14
N PHE A 33 -1.38 10.57 1.44
CA PHE A 33 -0.70 9.64 0.55
C PHE A 33 0.36 10.36 -0.30
N PRO A 34 1.59 9.86 -0.46
CA PRO A 34 2.06 8.54 0.00
C PRO A 34 2.64 8.51 1.41
N SER A 35 2.67 9.61 2.14
CA SER A 35 3.30 9.68 3.46
C SER A 35 2.35 9.20 4.55
N GLY A 36 2.89 8.38 5.48
CA GLY A 36 2.16 7.94 6.65
C GLY A 36 1.02 6.95 6.39
N ASN A 37 0.88 6.47 5.18
CA ASN A 37 -0.27 5.63 4.78
C ASN A 37 0.13 4.32 4.14
N CYS A 38 1.37 3.87 4.31
CA CYS A 38 1.85 2.68 3.62
C CYS A 38 0.99 1.44 3.95
N GLY A 39 0.56 1.30 5.19
CA GLY A 39 -0.28 0.17 5.60
C GLY A 39 -1.65 0.20 4.94
N VAL A 40 -2.31 1.35 4.95
CA VAL A 40 -3.61 1.51 4.32
C VAL A 40 -3.49 1.31 2.82
N ALA A 41 -2.49 1.93 2.19
CA ALA A 41 -2.28 1.79 0.75
C ALA A 41 -2.09 0.32 0.35
N CYS A 42 -1.35 -0.44 1.16
CA CYS A 42 -1.16 -1.87 0.92
C CYS A 42 -2.47 -2.66 1.02
N ASP A 43 -3.30 -2.38 2.03
CA ASP A 43 -4.59 -3.05 2.15
C ASP A 43 -5.47 -2.79 0.93
N LEU A 44 -5.55 -1.53 0.51
CA LEU A 44 -6.39 -1.15 -0.62
C LEU A 44 -5.86 -1.75 -1.92
N LEU A 45 -4.57 -1.67 -2.16
CA LEU A 45 -3.96 -2.22 -3.36
C LEU A 45 -4.05 -3.74 -3.39
N GLY A 46 -3.79 -4.40 -2.26
CA GLY A 46 -3.88 -5.85 -2.17
C GLY A 46 -5.28 -6.36 -2.50
N ARG A 47 -6.30 -5.67 -2.02
CA ARG A 47 -7.69 -5.98 -2.35
C ARG A 47 -7.95 -5.80 -3.84
N TYR A 48 -7.45 -4.73 -4.41
CA TYR A 48 -7.61 -4.44 -5.82
C TYR A 48 -6.97 -5.53 -6.70
N LEU A 49 -5.74 -5.92 -6.37
CA LEU A 49 -5.05 -6.98 -7.11
C LEU A 49 -5.79 -8.31 -7.00
N LEU A 50 -6.32 -8.61 -5.82
CA LEU A 50 -7.06 -9.84 -5.62
C LEU A 50 -8.36 -9.85 -6.40
N GLU A 51 -9.14 -8.79 -6.32
CA GLU A 51 -10.46 -8.73 -6.97
C GLU A 51 -10.38 -8.60 -8.48
N GLN A 52 -9.42 -7.84 -8.98
CA GLN A 52 -9.35 -7.55 -10.41
C GLN A 52 -8.47 -8.53 -11.19
N ALA A 53 -7.56 -9.21 -10.54
CA ALA A 53 -6.61 -10.08 -11.23
C ALA A 53 -6.40 -11.44 -10.56
N GLY A 54 -7.07 -11.70 -9.44
CA GLY A 54 -6.88 -12.94 -8.71
C GLY A 54 -5.48 -13.10 -8.10
N VAL A 55 -4.77 -12.00 -7.91
CA VAL A 55 -3.40 -12.02 -7.40
C VAL A 55 -3.43 -12.01 -5.88
N ARG A 56 -2.88 -13.05 -5.27
CA ARG A 56 -2.76 -13.14 -3.82
C ARG A 56 -1.56 -12.31 -3.36
N SER A 57 -1.72 -11.65 -2.22
CA SER A 57 -0.63 -10.86 -1.63
C SER A 57 -0.72 -10.87 -0.11
N TRP A 58 0.41 -10.52 0.51
CA TRP A 58 0.55 -10.50 1.96
C TRP A 58 1.04 -9.14 2.40
N TYR A 59 0.31 -8.56 3.35
CA TYR A 59 0.69 -7.32 4.02
C TYR A 59 1.96 -7.59 4.82
N THR A 60 3.05 -6.93 4.48
CA THR A 60 4.38 -7.18 5.04
C THR A 60 4.90 -5.92 5.70
N SER A 61 5.24 -5.99 6.98
CA SER A 61 5.68 -4.85 7.77
C SER A 61 7.09 -5.09 8.30
N GLY A 62 7.93 -4.08 8.20
CA GLY A 62 9.30 -4.13 8.68
C GLY A 62 9.72 -2.85 9.37
N VAL A 63 10.80 -2.93 10.14
CA VAL A 63 11.36 -1.80 10.87
C VAL A 63 12.86 -1.70 10.66
N ILE A 64 13.35 -0.46 10.70
CA ILE A 64 14.77 -0.17 10.75
C ILE A 64 14.95 1.03 11.68
N GLY A 65 15.58 0.81 12.84
CA GLY A 65 15.66 1.85 13.87
C GLY A 65 14.26 2.26 14.32
N SER A 66 13.94 3.54 14.25
CA SER A 66 12.62 4.08 14.58
C SER A 66 11.68 4.15 13.38
N GLU A 67 12.16 3.78 12.20
CA GLU A 67 11.35 3.85 10.98
C GLU A 67 10.64 2.52 10.73
N SER A 68 9.41 2.59 10.25
CA SER A 68 8.65 1.42 9.85
C SER A 68 8.12 1.61 8.44
N HIS A 69 7.95 0.51 7.72
CA HIS A 69 7.43 0.55 6.36
C HIS A 69 6.62 -0.71 6.08
N VAL A 70 5.65 -0.59 5.18
CA VAL A 70 4.77 -1.70 4.79
C VAL A 70 4.76 -1.79 3.28
N TRP A 71 4.80 -3.02 2.79
CA TRP A 71 4.68 -3.31 1.36
C TRP A 71 3.92 -4.63 1.19
N LEU A 72 3.57 -4.97 -0.03
CA LEU A 72 2.93 -6.25 -0.33
C LEU A 72 3.98 -7.25 -0.80
N THR A 73 3.84 -8.49 -0.36
CA THR A 73 4.61 -9.61 -0.89
C THR A 73 3.67 -10.51 -1.68
N LEU A 74 4.06 -10.88 -2.88
CA LEU A 74 3.27 -11.77 -3.74
C LEU A 74 3.62 -13.23 -3.47
N GLU A 75 2.83 -14.12 -4.03
CA GLU A 75 2.98 -15.56 -3.83
C GLU A 75 4.34 -16.08 -4.28
N ASN A 76 4.91 -15.49 -5.34
CA ASN A 76 6.22 -15.90 -5.85
C ASN A 76 7.39 -15.24 -5.10
N GLY A 77 7.11 -14.43 -4.07
CA GLY A 77 8.13 -13.72 -3.31
C GLY A 77 8.45 -12.33 -3.81
N ASP A 78 7.91 -11.92 -4.95
CA ASP A 78 8.09 -10.55 -5.42
C ASP A 78 7.37 -9.58 -4.50
N ILE A 79 7.83 -8.33 -4.49
CA ILE A 79 7.20 -7.28 -3.68
C ILE A 79 6.55 -6.23 -4.56
N VAL A 80 5.53 -5.56 -3.99
CA VAL A 80 4.84 -4.44 -4.62
C VAL A 80 4.78 -3.31 -3.60
N ASP A 81 5.28 -2.15 -3.99
CA ASP A 81 5.34 -0.99 -3.11
C ASP A 81 4.98 0.26 -3.89
N ILE A 82 3.93 0.96 -3.46
CA ILE A 82 3.48 2.20 -4.10
C ILE A 82 3.69 3.43 -3.20
N THR A 83 4.41 3.27 -2.09
CA THR A 83 4.67 4.38 -1.15
C THR A 83 6.14 4.51 -0.79
N GLY A 84 7.04 3.82 -1.48
CA GLY A 84 8.46 3.86 -1.17
C GLY A 84 9.06 5.25 -1.29
N ASP A 85 8.54 6.08 -2.19
CA ASP A 85 9.05 7.43 -2.40
C ASP A 85 8.76 8.39 -1.24
N GLN A 86 8.06 7.94 -0.20
CA GLN A 86 7.97 8.73 1.04
C GLN A 86 9.36 8.95 1.66
N TYR A 87 10.34 8.14 1.27
CA TYR A 87 11.72 8.25 1.74
C TYR A 87 12.62 9.06 0.81
N LYS A 88 12.07 9.73 -0.20
CA LYS A 88 12.87 10.46 -1.18
C LYS A 88 13.63 11.65 -0.60
N ASN A 89 13.20 12.15 0.56
CA ASN A 89 13.88 13.26 1.23
C ASN A 89 14.80 12.80 2.34
N GLN A 90 14.95 11.48 2.54
CA GLN A 90 15.89 10.92 3.49
C GLN A 90 17.29 10.87 2.88
N SER A 91 18.31 10.73 3.73
CA SER A 91 19.70 10.62 3.30
C SER A 91 20.25 9.26 3.65
N GLY A 92 21.38 8.91 3.01
CA GLY A 92 22.07 7.67 3.30
C GLY A 92 21.27 6.44 2.91
N SER A 93 21.30 5.43 3.78
CA SER A 93 20.74 4.13 3.47
C SER A 93 19.21 4.09 3.44
N LEU A 94 18.56 5.14 3.97
CA LEU A 94 17.10 5.20 3.95
C LEU A 94 16.54 5.95 2.73
N TYR A 95 17.42 6.46 1.87
CA TYR A 95 16.96 7.13 0.66
C TYR A 95 16.31 6.15 -0.31
N TYR A 96 15.14 6.51 -0.83
CA TYR A 96 14.44 5.72 -1.84
C TYR A 96 13.44 6.63 -2.53
N ASP A 97 13.39 6.59 -3.84
CA ASP A 97 12.59 7.55 -4.60
C ASP A 97 11.67 6.92 -5.64
N LEU A 98 11.57 5.58 -5.70
CA LEU A 98 10.69 4.94 -6.67
C LEU A 98 9.24 5.02 -6.20
N PRO A 99 8.36 5.66 -6.99
CA PRO A 99 6.94 5.77 -6.62
C PRO A 99 6.19 4.45 -6.74
N VAL A 100 6.64 3.57 -7.64
CA VAL A 100 6.08 2.23 -7.82
C VAL A 100 7.23 1.26 -8.02
N TYR A 101 7.24 0.21 -7.22
CA TYR A 101 8.19 -0.88 -7.41
C TYR A 101 7.45 -2.21 -7.43
N VAL A 102 7.73 -3.04 -8.43
CA VAL A 102 7.24 -4.41 -8.52
C VAL A 102 8.41 -5.27 -8.98
N GLY A 103 8.80 -6.24 -8.19
CA GLY A 103 9.91 -7.12 -8.53
C GLY A 103 10.45 -7.84 -7.31
N ARG A 104 11.63 -8.41 -7.48
CA ARG A 104 12.30 -9.16 -6.42
C ARG A 104 12.68 -8.22 -5.27
N MET A 105 12.87 -8.81 -4.09
CA MET A 105 13.36 -8.07 -2.92
C MET A 105 14.60 -7.27 -3.31
N ASP A 106 14.55 -5.96 -3.15
CA ASP A 106 15.66 -5.07 -3.49
C ASP A 106 16.50 -4.73 -2.25
N ALA A 107 17.58 -3.97 -2.47
CA ALA A 107 18.50 -3.61 -1.39
C ALA A 107 17.82 -2.72 -0.34
N PHE A 108 16.91 -1.85 -0.76
CA PHE A 108 16.21 -0.96 0.18
C PHE A 108 15.30 -1.75 1.12
N HIS A 109 14.38 -2.54 0.55
CA HIS A 109 13.40 -3.28 1.36
C HIS A 109 14.07 -4.33 2.24
N SER A 110 15.19 -4.91 1.79
CA SER A 110 15.89 -5.93 2.56
C SER A 110 16.54 -5.40 3.84
N LYS A 111 16.66 -4.08 3.96
CA LYS A 111 17.23 -3.47 5.19
C LYS A 111 16.22 -3.50 6.34
N PHE A 112 14.94 -3.64 6.06
CA PHE A 112 13.90 -3.65 7.10
C PHE A 112 13.81 -5.04 7.69
N ARG A 113 13.83 -5.13 9.01
CA ARG A 113 13.61 -6.38 9.73
C ARG A 113 12.11 -6.56 9.93
N LEU A 114 11.57 -7.71 9.51
CA LEU A 114 10.14 -7.96 9.70
C LEU A 114 9.81 -7.96 11.19
N ASN A 115 8.77 -7.21 11.57
CA ASN A 115 8.34 -7.11 12.96
C ASN A 115 7.11 -7.94 13.27
N SER A 116 6.56 -8.62 12.27
CA SER A 116 5.45 -9.55 12.44
C SER A 116 5.40 -10.48 11.24
N ASN A 117 4.63 -11.55 11.36
CA ASN A 117 4.40 -12.43 10.21
C ASN A 117 3.55 -11.70 9.18
N PRO A 118 3.85 -11.85 7.88
CA PRO A 118 2.99 -11.29 6.84
C PRO A 118 1.56 -11.81 6.95
N VAL A 119 0.60 -10.93 6.64
CA VAL A 119 -0.83 -11.24 6.74
C VAL A 119 -1.44 -11.25 5.36
N GLU A 120 -2.07 -12.36 4.99
CA GLU A 120 -2.69 -12.47 3.67
C GLU A 120 -3.86 -11.50 3.53
N ILE A 121 -3.90 -10.80 2.40
CA ILE A 121 -5.03 -9.93 2.03
C ILE A 121 -6.18 -10.84 1.58
N THR A 122 -7.33 -10.70 2.21
CA THR A 122 -8.50 -11.54 1.92
C THR A 122 -9.64 -10.70 1.32
N PRO A 123 -10.59 -11.33 0.63
CA PRO A 123 -11.69 -10.58 0.01
C PRO A 123 -12.74 -10.09 1.01
N ASN A 124 -12.80 -10.66 2.19
CA ASN A 124 -13.90 -10.42 3.13
C ASN A 124 -13.60 -9.35 4.14
N ASP A 125 -12.37 -9.28 4.63
CA ASP A 125 -12.01 -8.38 5.70
C ASP A 125 -10.78 -7.56 5.34
N TRP A 126 -10.73 -6.33 5.87
CA TRP A 126 -9.53 -5.51 5.80
C TRP A 126 -8.55 -5.95 6.87
N THR A 127 -7.26 -5.70 6.65
CA THR A 127 -6.24 -6.02 7.64
C THR A 127 -6.60 -5.37 8.97
N PRO A 128 -6.67 -6.13 10.08
CA PRO A 128 -7.03 -5.56 11.38
C PRO A 128 -5.99 -4.53 11.83
N ASP A 129 -6.48 -3.50 12.51
CA ASP A 129 -5.58 -2.59 13.19
C ASP A 129 -6.09 -2.37 14.61
N PHE A 130 -5.24 -1.77 15.44
CA PHE A 130 -5.50 -1.69 16.88
C PHE A 130 -6.37 -0.50 17.27
N LEU A 131 -6.90 0.26 16.32
CA LEU A 131 -7.62 1.51 16.61
C LEU A 131 -9.13 1.38 16.58
N GLY A 132 -9.65 0.18 16.52
CA GLY A 132 -11.10 0.00 16.50
C GLY A 132 -11.61 -0.38 15.14
N GLU A 133 -11.89 -1.61 15.03
CA GLU A 133 -12.01 -2.33 13.79
C GLU A 133 -13.17 -1.85 12.93
N ASP A 134 -14.36 -1.66 13.51
CA ASP A 134 -15.54 -1.32 12.72
C ASP A 134 -15.39 0.02 12.00
N ARG A 135 -14.85 1.01 12.71
CA ARG A 135 -14.67 2.34 12.15
C ARG A 135 -13.63 2.36 11.05
N MET A 136 -12.49 1.69 11.28
CA MET A 136 -11.42 1.62 10.29
C MET A 136 -11.83 0.79 9.08
N GLN A 137 -12.53 -0.30 9.31
CA GLN A 137 -13.05 -1.13 8.22
C GLN A 137 -13.97 -0.32 7.32
N ARG A 138 -14.83 0.49 7.90
CA ARG A 138 -15.74 1.36 7.13
C ARG A 138 -14.97 2.40 6.33
N LYS A 139 -13.98 3.05 6.94
CA LYS A 139 -13.17 4.07 6.27
C LYS A 139 -12.41 3.49 5.08
N LYS A 140 -11.81 2.31 5.26
CA LYS A 140 -11.09 1.64 4.19
C LYS A 140 -12.03 1.28 3.04
N ARG A 141 -13.23 0.79 3.35
CA ARG A 141 -14.21 0.47 2.32
C ARG A 141 -14.61 1.71 1.52
N ILE A 142 -14.89 2.81 2.21
CA ILE A 142 -15.26 4.07 1.55
C ILE A 142 -14.13 4.54 0.63
N ALA A 143 -12.89 4.53 1.13
CA ALA A 143 -11.73 4.92 0.33
C ALA A 143 -11.58 4.02 -0.90
N TYR A 144 -11.72 2.72 -0.71
CA TYR A 144 -11.61 1.76 -1.80
C TYR A 144 -12.67 2.00 -2.87
N GLU A 145 -13.92 2.16 -2.47
CA GLU A 145 -15.02 2.42 -3.41
C GLU A 145 -14.79 3.73 -4.18
N THR A 146 -14.27 4.75 -3.49
CA THR A 146 -13.93 6.02 -4.13
C THR A 146 -12.86 5.83 -5.21
N ILE A 147 -11.81 5.08 -4.89
CA ILE A 147 -10.74 4.79 -5.84
C ILE A 147 -11.30 4.04 -7.05
N LEU A 148 -12.14 3.04 -6.83
CA LEU A 148 -12.72 2.27 -7.92
C LEU A 148 -13.54 3.12 -8.87
N LYS A 149 -14.22 4.14 -8.36
CA LYS A 149 -14.98 5.06 -9.22
C LYS A 149 -14.09 5.87 -10.15
N TYR A 150 -12.84 6.12 -9.75
CA TYR A 150 -11.89 6.89 -10.55
C TYR A 150 -11.14 6.03 -11.56
N ILE A 151 -11.08 4.72 -11.33
CA ILE A 151 -10.48 3.79 -12.28
C ILE A 151 -11.51 3.53 -13.36
N GLY A 152 -11.27 4.05 -14.53
CA GLY A 152 -12.24 3.96 -15.59
C GLY A 152 -12.10 2.81 -16.56
#